data_bd05c668594862dc4bfaa09840290493
#
_entry.id   bd05c668594862dc4bfaa09840290493
#
_cell.length_a   1.000
_cell.length_b   1.000
_cell.length_c   1.000
_cell.angle_alpha   90.00
_cell.angle_beta   90.00
_cell.angle_gamma   90.00
#
_symmetry.space_group_name_H-M   'P 1'
#
loop_
_entity.id
_entity.type
_entity.pdbx_description
1 polymer ?
#
loop_
_entity_poly.entity_id
_entity_poly.type
_entity_poly.pdbx_seq_one_letter_code
_entity_poly.pdbx_strand_id
1 'polypeptide(L)'
;KVSFPKDSKHFHKAHLATRTRELSTEQVPHVSPAEIYEKAKKQHDQNLQRLLIVEDNDELRNYLTHTLSDNYTIQTCSNGKEALTIVKEYMPELIISDIMMPEMRGDELCAAIKNDIETSHIPIILLTALNDEKNILEGLKIGADEYIVKPFNIGILKATIANLLTNRALLKSKYANLEVSEEEEV
;
A
#
# COMPACT_ATOMS: atom_id res chain seq x y z
N LYS A 1 -62.12 -16.40 -20.23
CA LYS A 1 -63.13 -15.29 -20.23
C LYS A 1 -63.23 -14.81 -18.79
N VAL A 2 -62.61 -13.70 -18.48
CA VAL A 2 -62.82 -12.98 -17.22
C VAL A 2 -63.33 -11.61 -17.61
N SER A 3 -64.49 -11.31 -17.09
CA SER A 3 -65.31 -10.11 -17.32
C SER A 3 -64.90 -9.03 -16.32
N PHE A 4 -64.61 -7.81 -16.79
CA PHE A 4 -64.46 -6.61 -15.97
C PHE A 4 -65.80 -5.89 -15.84
N PRO A 5 -66.21 -5.43 -14.66
CA PRO A 5 -67.29 -4.49 -14.53
C PRO A 5 -66.78 -3.03 -14.71
N LYS A 6 -67.47 -2.32 -15.58
CA LYS A 6 -67.45 -0.84 -15.65
C LYS A 6 -68.35 -0.33 -14.58
N ASP A 7 -67.85 0.57 -13.74
CA ASP A 7 -68.73 1.59 -13.19
C ASP A 7 -67.98 2.87 -12.87
N SER A 8 -68.50 3.94 -13.42
CA SER A 8 -68.06 5.31 -13.31
C SER A 8 -68.91 6.03 -12.29
N LYS A 9 -68.28 6.86 -11.48
CA LYS A 9 -68.73 8.14 -10.95
C LYS A 9 -68.32 8.36 -9.50
N HIS A 10 -67.56 9.35 -9.32
CA HIS A 10 -67.60 10.48 -8.37
C HIS A 10 -66.19 10.96 -8.02
N PHE A 11 -65.69 11.88 -8.84
CA PHE A 11 -64.60 12.73 -8.40
C PHE A 11 -65.12 13.99 -7.74
N HIS A 12 -64.99 14.04 -6.41
CA HIS A 12 -65.13 15.28 -5.64
C HIS A 12 -63.91 16.17 -5.91
N LYS A 13 -64.14 17.40 -6.40
CA LYS A 13 -63.15 18.46 -6.51
C LYS A 13 -62.66 18.83 -5.09
N ALA A 14 -61.46 18.42 -4.72
CA ALA A 14 -60.72 19.02 -3.63
C ALA A 14 -59.80 20.11 -4.19
N HIS A 15 -59.96 21.32 -3.69
CA HIS A 15 -59.12 22.49 -4.00
C HIS A 15 -57.69 22.22 -3.57
N LEU A 16 -56.79 22.03 -4.53
CA LEU A 16 -55.35 22.09 -4.32
C LEU A 16 -54.90 23.55 -4.32
N ALA A 17 -54.71 24.09 -3.13
CA ALA A 17 -53.98 25.34 -2.96
C ALA A 17 -52.53 25.14 -3.39
N THR A 18 -52.15 25.74 -4.50
CA THR A 18 -50.80 25.78 -5.03
C THR A 18 -49.92 26.61 -4.09
N ARG A 19 -49.21 25.96 -3.20
CA ARG A 19 -48.13 26.58 -2.43
C ARG A 19 -46.84 26.39 -3.23
N THR A 20 -46.54 27.36 -4.08
CA THR A 20 -45.26 27.49 -4.77
C THR A 20 -44.20 27.71 -3.71
N ARG A 21 -43.46 26.62 -3.38
CA ARG A 21 -42.22 26.70 -2.61
C ARG A 21 -41.16 27.05 -3.64
N GLU A 22 -40.65 28.27 -3.59
CA GLU A 22 -39.43 28.65 -4.28
C GLU A 22 -38.30 27.74 -3.77
N LEU A 23 -37.92 26.78 -4.60
CA LEU A 23 -36.67 26.03 -4.40
C LEU A 23 -35.52 27.00 -4.74
N SER A 24 -34.88 27.52 -3.71
CA SER A 24 -33.59 28.16 -3.86
C SER A 24 -32.69 27.15 -4.56
N THR A 25 -32.26 27.48 -5.78
CA THR A 25 -31.19 26.77 -6.48
C THR A 25 -29.88 27.00 -5.69
N GLU A 26 -29.61 26.18 -4.71
CA GLU A 26 -28.24 26.02 -4.22
C GLU A 26 -27.41 25.54 -5.42
N GLN A 27 -26.48 26.37 -5.83
CA GLN A 27 -25.50 26.05 -6.88
C GLN A 27 -24.66 24.87 -6.38
N VAL A 28 -25.02 23.67 -6.83
CA VAL A 28 -24.15 22.50 -6.67
C VAL A 28 -22.85 22.82 -7.40
N PRO A 29 -21.69 22.85 -6.74
CA PRO A 29 -20.43 23.17 -7.40
C PRO A 29 -20.21 22.15 -8.53
N HIS A 30 -20.07 22.66 -9.74
CA HIS A 30 -19.84 21.86 -10.93
C HIS A 30 -18.39 21.36 -10.92
N VAL A 31 -18.15 20.25 -10.22
CA VAL A 31 -16.85 19.58 -10.19
C VAL A 31 -16.67 18.87 -11.53
N SER A 32 -15.59 19.20 -12.23
CA SER A 32 -15.31 18.58 -13.53
C SER A 32 -15.00 17.08 -13.39
N PRO A 33 -15.31 16.23 -14.39
CA PRO A 33 -14.91 14.82 -14.37
C PRO A 33 -13.40 14.61 -14.17
N ALA A 34 -12.56 15.53 -14.66
CA ALA A 34 -11.12 15.52 -14.47
C ALA A 34 -10.74 15.75 -13.00
N GLU A 35 -11.39 16.70 -12.31
CA GLU A 35 -11.13 16.95 -10.88
C GLU A 35 -11.58 15.79 -9.99
N ILE A 36 -12.68 15.12 -10.35
CA ILE A 36 -13.15 13.91 -9.66
C ILE A 36 -12.14 12.79 -9.85
N TYR A 37 -11.64 12.60 -11.07
CA TYR A 37 -10.62 11.58 -11.38
C TYR A 37 -9.31 11.83 -10.65
N GLU A 38 -8.79 13.06 -10.69
CA GLU A 38 -7.57 13.45 -9.97
C GLU A 38 -7.70 13.30 -8.45
N LYS A 39 -8.87 13.65 -7.90
CA LYS A 39 -9.14 13.49 -6.47
C LYS A 39 -9.26 12.02 -6.05
N ALA A 40 -9.90 11.19 -6.87
CA ALA A 40 -10.00 9.75 -6.66
C ALA A 40 -8.61 9.09 -6.79
N LYS A 41 -7.80 9.50 -7.77
CA LYS A 41 -6.43 9.02 -7.94
C LYS A 41 -5.54 9.39 -6.75
N LYS A 42 -5.59 10.65 -6.28
CA LYS A 42 -4.85 11.08 -5.08
C LYS A 42 -5.28 10.34 -3.83
N GLN A 43 -6.58 10.06 -3.65
CA GLN A 43 -7.07 9.24 -2.53
C GLN A 43 -6.63 7.79 -2.64
N HIS A 44 -6.58 7.22 -3.84
CA HIS A 44 -6.06 5.88 -4.08
C HIS A 44 -4.56 5.80 -3.74
N ASP A 45 -3.76 6.73 -4.24
CA ASP A 45 -2.32 6.81 -3.98
C ASP A 45 -1.99 7.02 -2.48
N GLN A 46 -2.83 7.77 -1.74
CA GLN A 46 -2.66 7.99 -0.30
C GLN A 46 -2.93 6.74 0.55
N ASN A 47 -3.61 5.74 -0.01
CA ASN A 47 -3.99 4.51 0.70
C ASN A 47 -3.13 3.32 0.30
N LEU A 48 -2.22 3.47 -0.67
CA LEU A 48 -1.30 2.43 -1.09
C LEU A 48 -0.13 2.30 -0.11
N GLN A 49 0.25 1.05 0.19
CA GLN A 49 1.41 0.76 1.01
C GLN A 49 2.70 1.19 0.31
N ARG A 50 3.65 1.74 1.08
CA ARG A 50 4.89 2.32 0.58
C ARG A 50 6.00 1.28 0.52
N LEU A 51 6.58 1.10 -0.66
CA LEU A 51 7.74 0.24 -0.87
C LEU A 51 8.97 1.08 -1.20
N LEU A 52 10.14 0.63 -0.74
CA LEU A 52 11.43 1.11 -1.19
C LEU A 52 12.13 0.00 -1.97
N ILE A 53 12.53 0.26 -3.22
CA ILE A 53 13.31 -0.65 -4.05
C ILE A 53 14.73 -0.11 -4.17
N VAL A 54 15.70 -0.93 -3.76
CA VAL A 54 17.12 -0.61 -3.78
C VAL A 54 17.81 -1.60 -4.72
N GLU A 55 18.20 -1.13 -5.90
CA GLU A 55 18.74 -1.96 -6.98
C GLU A 55 19.64 -1.08 -7.86
N ASP A 56 20.88 -1.46 -8.09
CA ASP A 56 21.83 -0.70 -8.90
C ASP A 56 21.60 -0.87 -10.40
N ASN A 57 21.03 -1.99 -10.83
CA ASN A 57 20.66 -2.22 -12.22
C ASN A 57 19.39 -1.47 -12.59
N ASP A 58 19.53 -0.45 -13.45
CA ASP A 58 18.42 0.41 -13.90
C ASP A 58 17.27 -0.37 -14.56
N GLU A 59 17.59 -1.39 -15.36
CA GLU A 59 16.57 -2.18 -16.07
C GLU A 59 15.71 -2.98 -15.11
N LEU A 60 16.34 -3.65 -14.14
CA LEU A 60 15.63 -4.42 -13.11
C LEU A 60 14.86 -3.50 -12.18
N ARG A 61 15.44 -2.38 -11.76
CA ARG A 61 14.78 -1.37 -10.92
C ARG A 61 13.53 -0.83 -11.59
N ASN A 62 13.62 -0.45 -12.88
CA ASN A 62 12.48 0.01 -13.66
C ASN A 62 11.41 -1.08 -13.86
N TYR A 63 11.83 -2.30 -14.14
CA TYR A 63 10.91 -3.45 -14.26
C TYR A 63 10.12 -3.70 -12.99
N LEU A 64 10.79 -3.73 -11.84
CA LEU A 64 10.13 -3.92 -10.54
C LEU A 64 9.18 -2.77 -10.23
N THR A 65 9.62 -1.53 -10.46
CA THR A 65 8.79 -0.34 -10.25
C THR A 65 7.52 -0.40 -11.08
N HIS A 66 7.65 -0.64 -12.38
CA HIS A 66 6.50 -0.73 -13.28
C HIS A 66 5.53 -1.85 -12.88
N THR A 67 6.07 -3.00 -12.49
CA THR A 67 5.27 -4.20 -12.18
C THR A 67 4.53 -4.10 -10.85
N LEU A 68 5.04 -3.31 -9.92
CA LEU A 68 4.49 -3.18 -8.56
C LEU A 68 3.68 -1.89 -8.35
N SER A 69 3.82 -0.88 -9.23
CA SER A 69 3.19 0.44 -9.08
C SER A 69 1.66 0.44 -9.09
N ASP A 70 1.02 -0.59 -9.64
CA ASP A 70 -0.45 -0.69 -9.61
C ASP A 70 -1.01 -0.91 -8.19
N ASN A 71 -0.20 -1.49 -7.28
CA ASN A 71 -0.64 -1.89 -5.95
C ASN A 71 0.09 -1.16 -4.82
N TYR A 72 1.20 -0.47 -5.11
CA TYR A 72 2.08 0.12 -4.11
C TYR A 72 2.57 1.50 -4.54
N THR A 73 2.77 2.39 -3.57
CA THR A 73 3.54 3.62 -3.79
C THR A 73 5.02 3.29 -3.67
N ILE A 74 5.81 3.58 -4.70
CA ILE A 74 7.20 3.11 -4.79
C ILE A 74 8.16 4.28 -4.82
N GLN A 75 9.19 4.23 -3.98
CA GLN A 75 10.39 5.01 -4.09
C GLN A 75 11.57 4.08 -4.42
N THR A 76 12.56 4.59 -5.16
CA THR A 76 13.70 3.78 -5.61
C THR A 76 15.01 4.50 -5.39
N CYS A 77 16.09 3.73 -5.19
CA CYS A 77 17.46 4.23 -5.20
C CYS A 77 18.42 3.14 -5.70
N SER A 78 19.69 3.50 -5.90
CA SER A 78 20.68 2.65 -6.56
C SER A 78 21.69 1.99 -5.62
N ASN A 79 21.70 2.35 -4.34
CA ASN A 79 22.62 1.80 -3.34
C ASN A 79 22.07 1.92 -1.91
N GLY A 80 22.68 1.15 -1.00
CA GLY A 80 22.24 1.11 0.40
C GLY A 80 22.43 2.43 1.16
N LYS A 81 23.40 3.26 0.76
CA LYS A 81 23.67 4.53 1.43
C LYS A 81 22.58 5.57 1.15
N GLU A 82 22.13 5.67 -0.09
CA GLU A 82 20.95 6.46 -0.44
C GLU A 82 19.69 5.94 0.28
N ALA A 83 19.54 4.60 0.32
CA ALA A 83 18.40 3.96 0.98
C ALA A 83 18.29 4.35 2.45
N LEU A 84 19.37 4.43 3.21
CA LEU A 84 19.35 4.83 4.63
C LEU A 84 18.80 6.25 4.82
N THR A 85 19.09 7.16 3.90
CA THR A 85 18.54 8.52 3.94
C THR A 85 17.04 8.51 3.64
N ILE A 86 16.67 7.80 2.57
CA ILE A 86 15.27 7.69 2.13
C ILE A 86 14.40 7.02 3.19
N VAL A 87 14.88 5.97 3.85
CA VAL A 87 14.10 5.24 4.86
C VAL A 87 13.64 6.16 5.99
N LYS A 88 14.48 7.07 6.46
CA LYS A 88 14.15 8.01 7.55
C LYS A 88 13.08 9.03 7.18
N GLU A 89 13.05 9.46 5.94
CA GLU A 89 12.09 10.47 5.45
C GLU A 89 10.80 9.82 4.92
N TYR A 90 10.95 8.76 4.13
CA TYR A 90 9.86 8.10 3.44
C TYR A 90 9.11 7.09 4.31
N MET A 91 9.81 6.49 5.30
CA MET A 91 9.25 5.47 6.20
C MET A 91 8.51 4.37 5.43
N PRO A 92 9.21 3.58 4.59
CA PRO A 92 8.58 2.53 3.80
C PRO A 92 8.01 1.43 4.69
N GLU A 93 6.97 0.75 4.22
CA GLU A 93 6.37 -0.38 4.94
C GLU A 93 7.04 -1.71 4.61
N LEU A 94 7.83 -1.75 3.51
CA LEU A 94 8.69 -2.87 3.14
C LEU A 94 9.81 -2.38 2.23
N ILE A 95 11.00 -2.99 2.36
CA ILE A 95 12.17 -2.73 1.52
C ILE A 95 12.48 -3.98 0.70
N ILE A 96 12.76 -3.80 -0.59
CA ILE A 96 13.31 -4.82 -1.49
C ILE A 96 14.68 -4.34 -1.90
N SER A 97 15.74 -5.10 -1.57
CA SER A 97 17.12 -4.68 -1.86
C SER A 97 17.91 -5.78 -2.54
N ASP A 98 18.65 -5.42 -3.59
CA ASP A 98 19.77 -6.26 -4.04
C ASP A 98 20.82 -6.34 -2.94
N ILE A 99 21.53 -7.46 -2.88
CA ILE A 99 22.68 -7.64 -1.97
C ILE A 99 23.93 -6.97 -2.56
N MET A 100 24.17 -7.14 -3.85
CA MET A 100 25.42 -6.74 -4.51
C MET A 100 25.30 -5.38 -5.16
N MET A 101 25.51 -4.32 -4.40
CA MET A 101 25.43 -2.94 -4.87
C MET A 101 26.71 -2.16 -4.54
N PRO A 102 27.02 -1.08 -5.28
CA PRO A 102 28.11 -0.17 -4.95
C PRO A 102 27.85 0.61 -3.67
N GLU A 103 28.87 1.22 -3.11
CA GLU A 103 28.90 2.05 -1.91
C GLU A 103 28.49 1.35 -0.61
N MET A 104 27.30 0.77 -0.55
CA MET A 104 26.77 0.00 0.58
C MET A 104 25.95 -1.17 0.06
N ARG A 105 26.30 -2.38 0.47
CA ARG A 105 25.64 -3.63 0.11
C ARG A 105 24.26 -3.74 0.79
N GLY A 106 23.37 -4.57 0.23
CA GLY A 106 22.03 -4.78 0.79
C GLY A 106 22.03 -5.50 2.14
N ASP A 107 23.01 -6.36 2.40
CA ASP A 107 23.20 -7.00 3.71
C ASP A 107 23.67 -5.99 4.79
N GLU A 108 24.56 -5.07 4.44
CA GLU A 108 24.97 -3.96 5.33
C GLU A 108 23.79 -3.01 5.60
N LEU A 109 23.01 -2.67 4.55
CA LEU A 109 21.77 -1.90 4.68
C LEU A 109 20.79 -2.59 5.64
N CYS A 110 20.56 -3.90 5.45
CA CYS A 110 19.69 -4.69 6.30
C CYS A 110 20.13 -4.63 7.76
N ALA A 111 21.42 -4.85 8.03
CA ALA A 111 21.98 -4.75 9.37
C ALA A 111 21.75 -3.37 9.99
N ALA A 112 21.99 -2.29 9.24
CA ALA A 112 21.78 -0.94 9.72
C ALA A 112 20.31 -0.67 10.07
N ILE A 113 19.35 -1.08 9.21
CA ILE A 113 17.90 -0.94 9.43
C ILE A 113 17.45 -1.75 10.66
N LYS A 114 17.91 -3.01 10.78
CA LYS A 114 17.46 -3.91 11.87
C LYS A 114 18.05 -3.55 13.23
N ASN A 115 19.18 -2.85 13.27
CA ASN A 115 19.79 -2.35 14.51
C ASN A 115 19.24 -1.00 14.99
N ASP A 116 18.48 -0.28 14.17
CA ASP A 116 17.87 0.99 14.55
C ASP A 116 16.43 0.75 15.03
N ILE A 117 16.12 1.18 16.26
CA ILE A 117 14.81 0.99 16.90
C ILE A 117 13.66 1.57 16.06
N GLU A 118 13.88 2.70 15.39
CA GLU A 118 12.86 3.37 14.60
C GLU A 118 12.53 2.61 13.32
N THR A 119 13.49 1.86 12.76
CA THR A 119 13.35 1.19 11.45
C THR A 119 13.39 -0.33 11.52
N SER A 120 13.82 -0.93 12.65
CA SER A 120 13.97 -2.38 12.83
C SER A 120 12.72 -3.20 12.50
N HIS A 121 11.55 -2.58 12.66
CA HIS A 121 10.27 -3.19 12.38
C HIS A 121 9.93 -3.26 10.87
N ILE A 122 10.71 -2.61 9.99
CA ILE A 122 10.46 -2.61 8.54
C ILE A 122 10.93 -3.95 7.95
N PRO A 123 10.05 -4.73 7.31
CA PRO A 123 10.45 -5.98 6.66
C PRO A 123 11.35 -5.71 5.45
N ILE A 124 12.34 -6.57 5.28
CA ILE A 124 13.33 -6.48 4.20
C ILE A 124 13.39 -7.80 3.44
N ILE A 125 13.20 -7.72 2.12
CA ILE A 125 13.44 -8.79 1.17
C ILE A 125 14.79 -8.54 0.52
N LEU A 126 15.72 -9.50 0.62
CA LEU A 126 17.02 -9.44 -0.05
C LEU A 126 16.96 -10.27 -1.35
N LEU A 127 17.35 -9.65 -2.46
CA LEU A 127 17.53 -10.32 -3.75
C LEU A 127 18.97 -10.77 -3.87
N THR A 128 19.20 -12.05 -4.13
CA THR A 128 20.54 -12.66 -4.12
C THR A 128 20.82 -13.46 -5.38
N ALA A 129 22.10 -13.54 -5.79
CA ALA A 129 22.52 -14.44 -6.87
C ALA A 129 22.62 -15.89 -6.40
N LEU A 130 22.38 -16.85 -7.30
CA LEU A 130 22.30 -18.30 -7.01
C LEU A 130 23.58 -18.90 -6.35
N ASN A 131 24.73 -18.25 -6.49
CA ASN A 131 26.03 -18.76 -6.05
C ASN A 131 26.44 -18.30 -4.64
N ASP A 132 25.53 -17.69 -3.90
CA ASP A 132 25.85 -16.98 -2.66
C ASP A 132 25.38 -17.74 -1.41
N GLU A 133 25.44 -19.10 -1.42
CA GLU A 133 25.04 -19.93 -0.27
C GLU A 133 25.72 -19.54 1.05
N LYS A 134 26.97 -19.05 0.99
CA LYS A 134 27.67 -18.53 2.17
C LYS A 134 27.04 -17.22 2.66
N ASN A 135 26.67 -16.34 1.74
CA ASN A 135 26.05 -15.06 2.06
C ASN A 135 24.59 -15.23 2.52
N ILE A 136 23.88 -16.27 2.06
CA ILE A 136 22.55 -16.63 2.57
C ILE A 136 22.64 -17.04 4.05
N LEU A 137 23.62 -17.87 4.42
CA LEU A 137 23.82 -18.30 5.81
C LEU A 137 24.29 -17.17 6.73
N GLU A 138 25.12 -16.26 6.23
CA GLU A 138 25.51 -15.04 6.94
C GLU A 138 24.38 -14.04 7.02
N GLY A 139 23.62 -13.88 5.94
CA GLY A 139 22.47 -13.00 5.85
C GLY A 139 21.30 -13.41 6.75
N LEU A 140 21.04 -14.70 6.94
CA LEU A 140 20.06 -15.20 7.91
C LEU A 140 20.39 -14.76 9.34
N LYS A 141 21.67 -14.50 9.65
CA LYS A 141 22.11 -13.94 10.94
C LYS A 141 21.88 -12.42 11.04
N ILE A 142 21.70 -11.73 9.91
CA ILE A 142 21.54 -10.27 9.84
C ILE A 142 20.09 -9.84 10.10
N GLY A 143 19.13 -10.79 10.00
CA GLY A 143 17.73 -10.54 10.34
C GLY A 143 16.87 -10.05 9.19
N ALA A 144 17.24 -10.30 7.93
CA ALA A 144 16.33 -10.12 6.80
C ALA A 144 15.12 -11.04 6.94
N ASP A 145 13.95 -10.54 6.55
CA ASP A 145 12.68 -11.27 6.69
C ASP A 145 12.52 -12.31 5.59
N GLU A 146 13.12 -12.10 4.42
CA GLU A 146 13.04 -13.04 3.29
C GLU A 146 14.24 -12.89 2.34
N TYR A 147 14.59 -13.99 1.65
CA TYR A 147 15.62 -14.07 0.62
C TYR A 147 15.04 -14.63 -0.66
N ILE A 148 15.22 -13.94 -1.78
CA ILE A 148 14.76 -14.36 -3.10
C ILE A 148 15.94 -14.46 -4.05
N VAL A 149 16.16 -15.65 -4.59
CA VAL A 149 17.28 -15.92 -5.49
C VAL A 149 16.96 -15.43 -6.91
N LYS A 150 17.89 -14.69 -7.51
CA LYS A 150 17.85 -14.27 -8.92
C LYS A 150 18.33 -15.43 -9.84
N PRO A 151 17.65 -15.75 -10.98
CA PRO A 151 16.44 -15.12 -11.47
C PRO A 151 15.18 -15.60 -10.73
N PHE A 152 14.26 -14.69 -10.40
CA PHE A 152 13.06 -14.99 -9.63
C PHE A 152 11.77 -14.88 -10.44
N ASN A 153 10.73 -15.55 -9.96
CA ASN A 153 9.38 -15.40 -10.48
C ASN A 153 8.71 -14.20 -9.82
N ILE A 154 8.22 -13.25 -10.62
CA ILE A 154 7.56 -12.03 -10.12
C ILE A 154 6.29 -12.33 -9.29
N GLY A 155 5.58 -13.42 -9.61
CA GLY A 155 4.43 -13.86 -8.83
C GLY A 155 4.81 -14.28 -7.41
N ILE A 156 5.97 -14.95 -7.25
CA ILE A 156 6.51 -15.30 -5.94
C ILE A 156 6.87 -14.02 -5.16
N LEU A 157 7.57 -13.08 -5.79
CA LEU A 157 7.92 -11.81 -5.15
C LEU A 157 6.66 -11.05 -4.69
N LYS A 158 5.63 -10.94 -5.54
CA LYS A 158 4.35 -10.30 -5.18
C LYS A 158 3.66 -10.98 -3.99
N ALA A 159 3.64 -12.32 -3.98
CA ALA A 159 3.05 -13.09 -2.88
C ALA A 159 3.82 -12.88 -1.57
N THR A 160 5.15 -12.88 -1.63
CA THR A 160 6.02 -12.64 -0.47
C THR A 160 5.81 -11.23 0.11
N ILE A 161 5.77 -10.20 -0.74
CA ILE A 161 5.47 -8.83 -0.31
C ILE A 161 4.12 -8.77 0.43
N ALA A 162 3.05 -9.31 -0.19
CA ALA A 162 1.72 -9.30 0.38
C ALA A 162 1.66 -10.02 1.75
N ASN A 163 2.33 -11.16 1.88
CA ASN A 163 2.38 -11.94 3.12
C ASN A 163 3.10 -11.16 4.24
N LEU A 164 4.26 -10.55 3.97
CA LEU A 164 5.01 -9.79 4.95
C LEU A 164 4.22 -8.56 5.43
N LEU A 165 3.60 -7.82 4.52
CA LEU A 165 2.79 -6.66 4.84
C LEU A 165 1.53 -7.04 5.65
N THR A 166 0.86 -8.13 5.29
CA THR A 166 -0.32 -8.64 6.01
C THR A 166 0.04 -9.07 7.43
N ASN A 167 1.11 -9.85 7.59
CA ASN A 167 1.57 -10.30 8.90
C ASN A 167 1.91 -9.12 9.82
N ARG A 168 2.54 -8.08 9.28
CA ARG A 168 2.85 -6.86 10.02
C ARG A 168 1.58 -6.11 10.45
N ALA A 169 0.60 -5.98 9.56
CA ALA A 169 -0.68 -5.34 9.88
C ALA A 169 -1.43 -6.09 11.00
N LEU A 170 -1.43 -7.43 10.97
CA LEU A 170 -2.02 -8.27 12.01
C LEU A 170 -1.31 -8.11 13.36
N LEU A 171 0.02 -8.02 13.38
CA LEU A 171 0.78 -7.78 14.61
C LEU A 171 0.44 -6.41 15.19
N LYS A 172 0.47 -5.36 14.37
CA LYS A 172 0.09 -4.00 14.80
C LYS A 172 -1.32 -3.95 15.42
N SER A 173 -2.30 -4.59 14.80
CA SER A 173 -3.69 -4.60 15.31
C SER A 173 -3.81 -5.33 16.65
N LYS A 174 -3.06 -6.41 16.85
CA LYS A 174 -3.04 -7.14 18.12
C LYS A 174 -2.44 -6.33 19.26
N TYR A 175 -1.33 -5.64 19.03
CA TYR A 175 -0.70 -4.81 20.05
C TYR A 175 -1.53 -3.57 20.39
N ALA A 176 -2.14 -2.90 19.41
CA ALA A 176 -3.04 -1.78 19.65
C ALA A 176 -4.27 -2.17 20.51
N ASN A 177 -4.79 -3.39 20.36
CA ASN A 177 -5.90 -3.89 21.16
C ASN A 177 -5.49 -4.27 22.60
N LEU A 178 -4.21 -4.61 22.83
CA LEU A 178 -3.71 -4.91 24.18
C LEU A 178 -3.53 -3.63 25.01
N GLU A 179 -3.06 -2.53 24.40
CA GLU A 179 -2.92 -1.24 25.07
C GLU A 179 -4.27 -0.67 25.53
N VAL A 180 -5.33 -0.85 24.74
CA VAL A 180 -6.70 -0.38 25.09
C VAL A 180 -7.31 -1.19 26.25
N SER A 181 -6.98 -2.47 26.40
CA SER A 181 -7.52 -3.32 27.47
C SER A 181 -6.87 -3.05 28.83
N GLU A 182 -5.67 -2.50 28.91
CA GLU A 182 -5.01 -2.13 30.15
C GLU A 182 -5.49 -0.78 30.72
N GLU A 183 -6.07 0.11 29.90
CA GLU A 183 -6.63 1.39 30.34
C GLU A 183 -8.05 1.27 30.92
N GLU A 184 -8.77 0.16 30.66
CA GLU A 184 -10.13 -0.05 31.19
C GLU A 184 -10.15 -0.75 32.56
N GLU A 185 -9.01 -1.20 33.11
CA GLU A 185 -8.91 -1.87 34.42
C GLU A 185 -8.38 -0.98 35.56
N VAL A 186 -8.35 0.36 35.40
CA VAL A 186 -7.89 1.29 36.44
C VAL A 186 -9.02 2.15 37.00
#